data_c13ac91ee8c2b70b54e46da5e7df2898
#
_entry.id   c13ac91ee8c2b70b54e46da5e7df2898
#
_cell.length_a   1.000
_cell.length_b   1.000
_cell.length_c   1.000
_cell.angle_alpha   90.00
_cell.angle_beta   90.00
_cell.angle_gamma   90.00
#
_symmetry.space_group_name_H-M   'P 1'
#
loop_
_entity.id
_entity.type
_entity.pdbx_description
1 polymer ?
#
loop_
_entity_poly.entity_id
_entity_poly.type
_entity_poly.pdbx_seq_one_letter_code
_entity_poly.pdbx_strand_id
1 'polypeptide(L)'
;MHELFLDIETSGLNPDKHSILSIGMVVSLNGLIDYQSFYREIKHDELVVAPEAIEINKYDFTTQKNRVPLVAADEAAVIFLKKYYRPDEKPLPIGLNVGSFDMQFINRQMPLLSAKLSHRAVDLNSLMYMLAHKHSKDFKELKKELSDKAHNEVSGFALGVSKHNALYDAVFNLCLYLMIKEDFIS
;
A
#
# COMPACT_ATOMS: atom_id res chain seq x y z
N MET A 1 0.00 -3.23 19.47
CA MET A 1 1.02 -3.30 18.37
C MET A 1 0.50 -2.48 17.21
N HIS A 2 1.32 -1.61 16.63
CA HIS A 2 0.97 -0.88 15.41
C HIS A 2 1.19 -1.78 14.19
N GLU A 3 0.32 -1.67 13.20
CA GLU A 3 0.38 -2.43 11.95
C GLU A 3 0.50 -1.45 10.78
N LEU A 4 1.43 -1.72 9.85
CA LEU A 4 1.74 -0.86 8.72
C LEU A 4 1.14 -1.43 7.43
N PHE A 5 0.22 -0.69 6.83
CA PHE A 5 -0.32 -0.96 5.50
C PHE A 5 0.32 -0.02 4.49
N LEU A 6 0.71 -0.56 3.35
CA LEU A 6 1.48 0.14 2.35
C LEU A 6 0.97 -0.22 0.95
N ASP A 7 0.98 0.77 0.08
CA ASP A 7 0.70 0.63 -1.35
C ASP A 7 1.46 1.70 -2.13
N ILE A 8 1.82 1.40 -3.38
CA ILE A 8 2.42 2.35 -4.32
C ILE A 8 1.74 2.30 -5.67
N GLU A 9 1.67 3.45 -6.33
CA GLU A 9 1.38 3.52 -7.75
C GLU A 9 2.69 3.64 -8.53
N THR A 10 2.77 2.98 -9.68
CA THR A 10 3.99 2.94 -10.50
C THR A 10 3.71 3.23 -11.97
N SER A 11 4.73 3.67 -12.69
CA SER A 11 4.63 3.91 -14.14
C SER A 11 4.70 2.63 -14.99
N GLY A 12 4.76 1.46 -14.37
CA GLY A 12 4.79 0.14 -14.99
C GLY A 12 5.30 -0.94 -14.04
N LEU A 13 5.50 -2.16 -14.52
CA LEU A 13 5.73 -3.35 -13.67
C LEU A 13 7.20 -3.67 -13.37
N ASN A 14 8.14 -3.03 -14.04
CA ASN A 14 9.57 -3.35 -13.89
C ASN A 14 10.30 -2.27 -13.07
N PRO A 15 10.78 -2.56 -11.85
CA PRO A 15 11.42 -1.57 -10.97
C PRO A 15 12.77 -1.05 -11.49
N ASP A 16 13.36 -1.71 -12.52
CA ASP A 16 14.58 -1.25 -13.18
C ASP A 16 14.33 -0.20 -14.28
N LYS A 17 13.09 -0.09 -14.74
CA LYS A 17 12.70 0.76 -15.87
C LYS A 17 11.66 1.79 -15.51
N HIS A 18 10.80 1.46 -14.56
CA HIS A 18 9.65 2.27 -14.19
C HIS A 18 9.84 2.90 -12.82
N SER A 19 9.08 3.93 -12.55
CA SER A 19 9.22 4.76 -11.36
C SER A 19 8.01 4.65 -10.45
N ILE A 20 8.22 4.88 -9.15
CA ILE A 20 7.13 5.08 -8.19
C ILE A 20 6.48 6.44 -8.51
N LEU A 21 5.16 6.47 -8.72
CA LEU A 21 4.37 7.68 -8.98
C LEU A 21 3.78 8.28 -7.71
N SER A 22 3.36 7.42 -6.79
CA SER A 22 2.89 7.82 -5.47
C SER A 22 3.09 6.71 -4.46
N ILE A 23 3.10 7.09 -3.18
CA ILE A 23 3.16 6.17 -2.05
C ILE A 23 2.11 6.53 -1.03
N GLY A 24 1.35 5.53 -0.58
CA GLY A 24 0.41 5.57 0.52
C GLY A 24 0.82 4.66 1.66
N MET A 25 0.80 5.17 2.88
CA MET A 25 1.01 4.36 4.08
C MET A 25 -0.06 4.67 5.12
N VAL A 26 -0.48 3.64 5.82
CA VAL A 26 -1.43 3.71 6.92
C VAL A 26 -0.86 2.96 8.10
N VAL A 27 -0.79 3.60 9.26
CA VAL A 27 -0.45 2.94 10.52
C VAL A 27 -1.72 2.78 11.34
N SER A 28 -2.17 1.54 11.49
CA SER A 28 -3.29 1.18 12.37
C SER A 28 -2.83 1.19 13.82
N LEU A 29 -3.60 1.84 14.67
CA LEU A 29 -3.31 1.92 16.10
C LEU A 29 -3.95 0.73 16.81
N ASN A 30 -3.09 -0.18 17.31
CA ASN A 30 -3.50 -1.37 18.05
C ASN A 30 -4.39 -2.36 17.26
N GLY A 31 -4.22 -2.41 15.94
CA GLY A 31 -4.99 -3.29 15.06
C GLY A 31 -6.48 -2.93 14.98
N LEU A 32 -6.79 -1.66 15.08
CA LEU A 32 -8.13 -1.09 14.97
C LEU A 32 -8.28 -0.31 13.66
N ILE A 33 -9.52 0.06 13.35
CA ILE A 33 -9.84 0.94 12.23
C ILE A 33 -9.35 2.39 12.43
N ASP A 34 -8.96 2.77 13.66
CA ASP A 34 -8.29 4.05 13.94
C ASP A 34 -6.87 4.01 13.39
N TYR A 35 -6.55 4.96 12.51
CA TYR A 35 -5.28 4.99 11.81
C TYR A 35 -4.73 6.40 11.59
N GLN A 36 -3.43 6.45 11.31
CA GLN A 36 -2.74 7.63 10.81
C GLN A 36 -2.22 7.35 9.41
N SER A 37 -2.30 8.35 8.54
CA SER A 37 -1.98 8.17 7.12
C SER A 37 -0.84 9.07 6.66
N PHE A 38 -0.16 8.61 5.63
CA PHE A 38 0.87 9.32 4.87
C PHE A 38 0.62 9.12 3.38
N TYR A 39 0.70 10.19 2.60
CA TYR A 39 0.58 10.15 1.16
C TYR A 39 1.52 11.15 0.51
N ARG A 40 2.22 10.74 -0.54
CA ARG A 40 3.00 11.64 -1.41
C ARG A 40 2.88 11.21 -2.85
N GLU A 41 2.62 12.19 -3.73
CA GLU A 41 2.85 12.06 -5.16
C GLU A 41 4.27 12.49 -5.49
N ILE A 42 4.91 11.78 -6.43
CA ILE A 42 6.32 11.94 -6.75
C ILE A 42 6.48 12.66 -8.08
N LYS A 43 7.35 13.68 -8.08
CA LYS A 43 7.73 14.41 -9.26
C LYS A 43 8.85 13.67 -9.98
N HIS A 44 8.73 13.55 -11.31
CA HIS A 44 9.75 13.03 -12.20
C HIS A 44 10.03 14.03 -13.32
N ASP A 45 11.31 14.27 -13.61
CA ASP A 45 11.72 15.10 -14.75
C ASP A 45 11.70 14.28 -16.05
N GLU A 46 12.05 13.00 -15.95
CA GLU A 46 11.93 12.00 -17.04
C GLU A 46 11.22 10.76 -16.50
N LEU A 47 10.34 10.18 -17.30
CA LEU A 47 9.52 9.06 -16.87
C LEU A 47 9.29 8.06 -18.02
N VAL A 48 9.66 6.80 -17.81
CA VAL A 48 9.27 5.70 -18.68
C VAL A 48 7.92 5.16 -18.18
N VAL A 49 6.92 5.16 -19.05
CA VAL A 49 5.55 4.78 -18.71
C VAL A 49 5.10 3.61 -19.59
N ALA A 50 4.62 2.56 -18.96
CA ALA A 50 3.94 1.48 -19.66
C ALA A 50 2.50 1.92 -20.00
N PRO A 51 2.01 1.70 -21.23
CA PRO A 51 0.66 2.12 -21.63
C PRO A 51 -0.44 1.62 -20.68
N GLU A 52 -0.31 0.39 -20.21
CA GLU A 52 -1.24 -0.24 -19.28
C GLU A 52 -1.30 0.46 -17.92
N ALA A 53 -0.19 1.04 -17.46
CA ALA A 53 -0.13 1.77 -16.20
C ALA A 53 -0.93 3.08 -16.26
N ILE A 54 -0.97 3.75 -17.43
CA ILE A 54 -1.77 4.97 -17.63
C ILE A 54 -3.26 4.65 -17.50
N GLU A 55 -3.70 3.56 -18.10
CA GLU A 55 -5.11 3.13 -18.08
C GLU A 55 -5.58 2.78 -16.66
N ILE A 56 -4.71 2.15 -15.87
CA ILE A 56 -5.03 1.70 -14.50
C ILE A 56 -5.00 2.86 -13.52
N ASN A 57 -3.88 3.60 -13.46
CA ASN A 57 -3.64 4.58 -12.39
C ASN A 57 -4.30 5.93 -12.66
N LYS A 58 -4.76 6.17 -13.91
CA LYS A 58 -5.33 7.47 -14.34
C LYS A 58 -4.47 8.67 -13.94
N TYR A 59 -3.15 8.46 -13.86
CA TYR A 59 -2.20 9.45 -13.39
C TYR A 59 -2.12 10.61 -14.38
N ASP A 60 -2.35 11.82 -13.89
CA ASP A 60 -2.22 13.03 -14.72
C ASP A 60 -0.75 13.44 -14.79
N PHE A 61 -0.11 13.16 -15.92
CA PHE A 61 1.27 13.52 -16.19
C PHE A 61 1.47 15.03 -16.47
N THR A 62 0.40 15.76 -16.71
CA THR A 62 0.46 17.20 -17.04
C THR A 62 0.57 18.10 -15.82
N THR A 63 0.05 17.65 -14.67
CA THR A 63 0.01 18.40 -13.43
C THR A 63 1.11 17.93 -12.47
N GLN A 64 2.12 18.79 -12.26
CA GLN A 64 3.22 18.54 -11.30
C GLN A 64 3.04 19.32 -9.98
N LYS A 65 1.91 20.03 -9.84
CA LYS A 65 1.64 20.84 -8.66
C LYS A 65 1.42 19.93 -7.44
N ASN A 66 2.11 20.23 -6.34
CA ASN A 66 2.09 19.46 -5.07
C ASN A 66 2.87 18.14 -5.09
N ARG A 67 3.52 17.76 -6.18
CA ARG A 67 4.42 16.61 -6.22
C ARG A 67 5.79 16.96 -5.64
N VAL A 68 6.41 16.00 -4.97
CA VAL A 68 7.70 16.17 -4.32
C VAL A 68 8.76 15.31 -4.99
N PRO A 69 10.05 15.69 -4.96
CA PRO A 69 11.14 14.81 -5.40
C PRO A 69 11.12 13.47 -4.64
N LEU A 70 11.52 12.39 -5.31
CA LEU A 70 11.53 11.05 -4.71
C LEU A 70 12.33 10.99 -3.40
N VAL A 71 13.49 11.66 -3.34
CA VAL A 71 14.32 11.74 -2.12
C VAL A 71 13.54 12.39 -0.97
N ALA A 72 12.81 13.46 -1.23
CA ALA A 72 12.00 14.12 -0.21
C ALA A 72 10.82 13.24 0.26
N ALA A 73 10.23 12.45 -0.64
CA ALA A 73 9.21 11.46 -0.28
C ALA A 73 9.78 10.35 0.61
N ASP A 74 10.99 9.85 0.28
CA ASP A 74 11.69 8.81 1.04
C ASP A 74 12.01 9.28 2.49
N GLU A 75 12.58 10.48 2.62
CA GLU A 75 12.84 11.09 3.93
C GLU A 75 11.56 11.29 4.74
N ALA A 76 10.51 11.84 4.12
CA ALA A 76 9.24 12.12 4.77
C ALA A 76 8.54 10.82 5.22
N ALA A 77 8.64 9.74 4.44
CA ALA A 77 8.12 8.42 4.79
C ALA A 77 8.77 7.87 6.07
N VAL A 78 10.09 7.98 6.17
CA VAL A 78 10.82 7.56 7.39
C VAL A 78 10.46 8.45 8.59
N ILE A 79 10.32 9.76 8.41
CA ILE A 79 9.89 10.69 9.47
C ILE A 79 8.49 10.31 9.97
N PHE A 80 7.57 9.95 9.06
CA PHE A 80 6.25 9.46 9.43
C PHE A 80 6.33 8.19 10.29
N LEU A 81 7.08 7.18 9.86
CA LEU A 81 7.21 5.92 10.61
C LEU A 81 7.85 6.09 11.98
N LYS A 82 8.81 7.00 12.14
CA LYS A 82 9.47 7.30 13.44
C LYS A 82 8.52 7.80 14.53
N LYS A 83 7.31 8.24 14.17
CA LYS A 83 6.28 8.64 15.15
C LYS A 83 5.64 7.43 15.85
N TYR A 84 5.66 6.25 15.22
CA TYR A 84 4.94 5.06 15.66
C TYR A 84 5.84 3.87 15.99
N TYR A 85 7.05 3.85 15.43
CA TYR A 85 8.01 2.74 15.58
C TYR A 85 9.33 3.23 16.11
N ARG A 86 9.88 2.51 17.09
CA ARG A 86 11.20 2.79 17.67
C ARG A 86 12.31 2.70 16.62
N PRO A 87 13.52 3.27 16.89
CA PRO A 87 14.63 3.25 15.92
C PRO A 87 15.05 1.84 15.48
N ASP A 88 15.06 0.89 16.41
CA ASP A 88 15.43 -0.53 16.22
C ASP A 88 14.30 -1.39 15.65
N GLU A 89 13.09 -0.89 15.64
CA GLU A 89 11.89 -1.59 15.18
C GLU A 89 11.76 -1.49 13.65
N LYS A 90 11.54 -2.64 13.00
CA LYS A 90 11.33 -2.75 11.56
C LYS A 90 9.91 -3.25 11.29
N PRO A 91 8.94 -2.34 11.04
CA PRO A 91 7.57 -2.75 10.75
C PRO A 91 7.51 -3.63 9.50
N LEU A 92 6.61 -4.62 9.55
CA LEU A 92 6.26 -5.46 8.41
C LEU A 92 5.28 -4.71 7.53
N PRO A 93 5.56 -4.50 6.23
CA PRO A 93 4.56 -4.02 5.29
C PRO A 93 3.44 -5.05 5.10
N ILE A 94 2.20 -4.59 5.12
CA ILE A 94 0.99 -5.40 4.88
C ILE A 94 0.28 -4.83 3.66
N GLY A 95 -0.08 -5.67 2.70
CA GLY A 95 -0.82 -5.26 1.49
C GLY A 95 -1.01 -6.39 0.50
N LEU A 96 -1.70 -6.11 -0.59
CA LEU A 96 -1.87 -7.04 -1.72
C LEU A 96 -0.59 -7.06 -2.57
N ASN A 97 0.02 -8.23 -2.71
CA ASN A 97 1.28 -8.44 -3.45
C ASN A 97 2.44 -7.55 -2.95
N VAL A 98 2.33 -6.94 -1.79
CA VAL A 98 3.26 -5.91 -1.28
C VAL A 98 4.71 -6.40 -1.27
N GLY A 99 4.96 -7.66 -0.90
CA GLY A 99 6.30 -8.25 -0.90
C GLY A 99 6.87 -8.50 -2.28
N SER A 100 6.02 -8.94 -3.22
CA SER A 100 6.42 -9.33 -4.57
C SER A 100 6.40 -8.17 -5.58
N PHE A 101 5.76 -7.06 -5.26
CA PHE A 101 5.65 -5.90 -6.13
C PHE A 101 6.18 -4.62 -5.46
N ASP A 102 5.46 -4.05 -4.52
CA ASP A 102 5.78 -2.74 -3.91
C ASP A 102 7.19 -2.69 -3.32
N MET A 103 7.55 -3.70 -2.56
CA MET A 103 8.86 -3.76 -1.92
C MET A 103 10.01 -3.86 -2.91
N GLN A 104 9.80 -4.36 -4.13
CA GLN A 104 10.86 -4.36 -5.14
C GLN A 104 11.18 -2.93 -5.62
N PHE A 105 10.16 -2.10 -5.82
CA PHE A 105 10.34 -0.70 -6.15
C PHE A 105 10.94 0.10 -4.98
N ILE A 106 10.41 -0.10 -3.77
CA ILE A 106 10.91 0.58 -2.58
C ILE A 106 12.38 0.25 -2.33
N ASN A 107 12.77 -1.01 -2.43
CA ASN A 107 14.17 -1.45 -2.25
C ASN A 107 15.14 -0.80 -3.25
N ARG A 108 14.67 -0.48 -4.44
CA ARG A 108 15.47 0.15 -5.47
C ARG A 108 15.50 1.67 -5.39
N GLN A 109 14.36 2.28 -5.09
CA GLN A 109 14.15 3.70 -5.32
C GLN A 109 14.02 4.52 -4.04
N MET A 110 13.68 3.89 -2.91
CA MET A 110 13.52 4.55 -1.60
C MET A 110 14.40 3.89 -0.53
N PRO A 111 15.73 4.09 -0.59
CA PRO A 111 16.68 3.35 0.26
C PRO A 111 16.52 3.63 1.76
N LEU A 112 16.08 4.82 2.17
CA LEU A 112 15.87 5.15 3.57
C LEU A 112 14.66 4.42 4.13
N LEU A 113 13.55 4.40 3.39
CA LEU A 113 12.36 3.66 3.74
C LEU A 113 12.64 2.15 3.74
N SER A 114 13.29 1.63 2.71
CA SER A 114 13.70 0.22 2.62
C SER A 114 14.52 -0.22 3.85
N ALA A 115 15.47 0.60 4.29
CA ALA A 115 16.29 0.30 5.48
C ALA A 115 15.47 0.30 6.78
N LYS A 116 14.37 1.09 6.86
CA LYS A 116 13.48 1.16 8.02
C LYS A 116 12.48 0.01 8.06
N LEU A 117 12.10 -0.54 6.91
CA LEU A 117 11.13 -1.63 6.82
C LEU A 117 11.76 -3.01 7.10
N SER A 118 10.94 -3.98 7.46
CA SER A 118 11.30 -5.38 7.46
C SER A 118 11.48 -5.89 6.03
N HIS A 119 12.45 -6.79 5.82
CA HIS A 119 12.57 -7.54 4.56
C HIS A 119 11.43 -8.58 4.35
N ARG A 120 10.66 -8.84 5.40
CA ARG A 120 9.46 -9.69 5.34
C ARG A 120 8.24 -8.80 5.13
N ALA A 121 7.20 -9.39 4.55
CA ALA A 121 5.92 -8.72 4.32
C ALA A 121 4.76 -9.67 4.64
N VAL A 122 3.59 -9.11 4.88
CA VAL A 122 2.34 -9.87 4.98
C VAL A 122 1.53 -9.64 3.72
N ASP A 123 1.40 -10.67 2.89
CA ASP A 123 0.61 -10.62 1.66
C ASP A 123 -0.84 -11.03 1.94
N LEU A 124 -1.77 -10.12 1.71
CA LEU A 124 -3.19 -10.36 1.94
C LEU A 124 -3.79 -11.40 0.99
N ASN A 125 -3.24 -11.58 -0.22
CA ASN A 125 -3.70 -12.68 -1.10
C ASN A 125 -3.41 -14.05 -0.48
N SER A 126 -2.25 -14.21 0.17
CA SER A 126 -1.91 -15.46 0.84
C SER A 126 -2.84 -15.75 2.02
N LEU A 127 -3.19 -14.72 2.79
CA LEU A 127 -4.15 -14.87 3.90
C LEU A 127 -5.55 -15.21 3.39
N MET A 128 -6.03 -14.55 2.34
CA MET A 128 -7.33 -14.86 1.71
C MET A 128 -7.35 -16.27 1.12
N TYR A 129 -6.22 -16.74 0.55
CA TYR A 129 -6.11 -18.11 0.05
C TYR A 129 -6.30 -19.13 1.19
N MET A 130 -5.63 -18.93 2.32
CA MET A 130 -5.81 -19.77 3.50
C MET A 130 -7.24 -19.73 4.06
N LEU A 131 -7.85 -18.54 4.03
CA LEU A 131 -9.23 -18.36 4.47
C LEU A 131 -10.24 -19.09 3.56
N ALA A 132 -10.00 -19.06 2.24
CA ALA A 132 -10.80 -19.83 1.28
C ALA A 132 -10.77 -21.33 1.59
N HIS A 133 -9.59 -21.87 1.92
CA HIS A 133 -9.45 -23.25 2.36
C HIS A 133 -10.19 -23.53 3.69
N LYS A 134 -10.08 -22.63 4.69
CA LYS A 134 -10.81 -22.75 5.97
C LYS A 134 -12.31 -22.91 5.74
N HIS A 135 -12.89 -22.17 4.80
CA HIS A 135 -14.31 -22.16 4.51
C HIS A 135 -14.75 -23.08 3.35
N SER A 136 -13.85 -23.84 2.77
CA SER A 136 -14.13 -24.66 1.58
C SER A 136 -14.77 -23.86 0.43
N LYS A 137 -14.35 -22.59 0.25
CA LYS A 137 -14.82 -21.68 -0.79
C LYS A 137 -13.82 -21.60 -1.95
N ASP A 138 -14.31 -21.26 -3.13
CA ASP A 138 -13.42 -20.85 -4.24
C ASP A 138 -12.68 -19.57 -3.89
N PHE A 139 -11.38 -19.54 -4.19
CA PHE A 139 -10.53 -18.40 -3.84
C PHE A 139 -10.94 -17.11 -4.56
N LYS A 140 -11.32 -17.18 -5.83
CA LYS A 140 -11.72 -15.99 -6.60
C LYS A 140 -13.03 -15.41 -6.09
N GLU A 141 -13.97 -16.27 -5.71
CA GLU A 141 -15.26 -15.87 -5.13
C GLU A 141 -15.05 -15.21 -3.77
N LEU A 142 -14.27 -15.83 -2.86
CA LEU A 142 -13.97 -15.25 -1.55
C LEU A 142 -13.23 -13.91 -1.69
N LYS A 143 -12.21 -13.87 -2.55
CA LYS A 143 -11.46 -12.63 -2.82
C LYS A 143 -12.36 -11.51 -3.30
N LYS A 144 -13.28 -11.80 -4.22
CA LYS A 144 -14.26 -10.82 -4.71
C LYS A 144 -15.17 -10.35 -3.59
N GLU A 145 -15.74 -11.26 -2.81
CA GLU A 145 -16.64 -10.96 -1.69
C GLU A 145 -15.96 -10.01 -0.67
N LEU A 146 -14.74 -10.35 -0.22
CA LEU A 146 -13.99 -9.55 0.74
C LEU A 146 -13.57 -8.21 0.16
N SER A 147 -13.17 -8.17 -1.12
CA SER A 147 -12.79 -6.93 -1.78
C SER A 147 -13.97 -5.98 -1.93
N ASP A 148 -15.14 -6.48 -2.31
CA ASP A 148 -16.36 -5.66 -2.43
C ASP A 148 -16.76 -5.07 -1.05
N LYS A 149 -16.68 -5.87 0.01
CA LYS A 149 -16.92 -5.40 1.39
C LYS A 149 -15.91 -4.33 1.81
N ALA A 150 -14.61 -4.58 1.58
CA ALA A 150 -13.55 -3.63 1.93
C ALA A 150 -13.70 -2.31 1.17
N HIS A 151 -14.06 -2.31 -0.12
CA HIS A 151 -14.35 -1.09 -0.88
C HIS A 151 -15.55 -0.32 -0.30
N ASN A 152 -16.58 -1.01 0.16
CA ASN A 152 -17.73 -0.37 0.82
C ASN A 152 -17.31 0.32 2.13
N GLU A 153 -16.46 -0.33 2.95
CA GLU A 153 -15.92 0.28 4.17
C GLU A 153 -15.08 1.54 3.84
N VAL A 154 -14.16 1.44 2.87
CA VAL A 154 -13.33 2.60 2.46
C VAL A 154 -14.18 3.76 1.99
N SER A 155 -15.32 3.49 1.33
CA SER A 155 -16.24 4.54 0.87
C SER A 155 -16.86 5.34 2.04
N GLY A 156 -16.91 4.78 3.23
CA GLY A 156 -17.32 5.47 4.45
C GLY A 156 -16.30 6.48 5.00
N PHE A 157 -15.03 6.40 4.55
CA PHE A 157 -14.00 7.35 4.92
C PHE A 157 -13.97 8.52 3.92
N ALA A 158 -14.00 9.75 4.41
CA ALA A 158 -13.93 10.95 3.56
C ALA A 158 -12.48 11.20 3.07
N LEU A 159 -11.89 10.26 2.33
CA LEU A 159 -10.49 10.33 1.89
C LEU A 159 -10.24 11.40 0.82
N GLY A 160 -11.26 11.79 0.07
CA GLY A 160 -11.12 12.73 -1.06
C GLY A 160 -10.36 12.16 -2.27
N VAL A 161 -10.06 10.87 -2.26
CA VAL A 161 -9.36 10.12 -3.32
C VAL A 161 -10.13 8.85 -3.67
N SER A 162 -9.91 8.33 -4.88
CA SER A 162 -10.60 7.14 -5.39
C SER A 162 -9.66 5.96 -5.53
N LYS A 163 -10.20 4.80 -5.86
CA LYS A 163 -9.46 3.59 -6.24
C LYS A 163 -8.34 3.90 -7.24
N HIS A 164 -7.25 3.16 -7.15
CA HIS A 164 -5.99 3.39 -7.85
C HIS A 164 -5.33 4.72 -7.45
N ASN A 165 -5.39 5.03 -6.18
CA ASN A 165 -4.58 6.00 -5.49
C ASN A 165 -3.94 5.30 -4.29
N ALA A 166 -2.63 5.40 -4.14
CA ALA A 166 -1.89 4.63 -3.13
C ALA A 166 -2.40 4.83 -1.69
N LEU A 167 -2.96 6.01 -1.35
CA LEU A 167 -3.58 6.18 -0.04
C LEU A 167 -4.90 5.40 0.08
N TYR A 168 -5.75 5.46 -0.94
CA TYR A 168 -6.99 4.69 -0.95
C TYR A 168 -6.70 3.20 -0.82
N ASP A 169 -5.73 2.69 -1.60
CA ASP A 169 -5.40 1.27 -1.62
C ASP A 169 -4.68 0.82 -0.33
N ALA A 170 -3.92 1.69 0.34
CA ALA A 170 -3.40 1.42 1.69
C ALA A 170 -4.52 1.33 2.76
N VAL A 171 -5.55 2.20 2.70
CA VAL A 171 -6.73 2.11 3.59
C VAL A 171 -7.57 0.88 3.25
N PHE A 172 -7.72 0.56 1.96
CA PHE A 172 -8.37 -0.67 1.53
C PHE A 172 -7.68 -1.92 2.09
N ASN A 173 -6.35 -1.97 2.06
CA ASN A 173 -5.56 -3.04 2.65
C ASN A 173 -5.80 -3.17 4.16
N LEU A 174 -5.94 -2.05 4.89
CA LEU A 174 -6.33 -2.06 6.31
C LEU A 174 -7.71 -2.70 6.51
N CYS A 175 -8.74 -2.24 5.78
CA CYS A 175 -10.09 -2.77 5.90
C CYS A 175 -10.14 -4.26 5.58
N LEU A 176 -9.50 -4.68 4.49
CA LEU A 176 -9.41 -6.07 4.08
C LEU A 176 -8.72 -6.93 5.13
N TYR A 177 -7.61 -6.47 5.69
CA TYR A 177 -6.88 -7.17 6.75
C TYR A 177 -7.73 -7.36 8.00
N LEU A 178 -8.46 -6.35 8.44
CA LEU A 178 -9.31 -6.44 9.63
C LEU A 178 -10.42 -7.49 9.45
N MET A 179 -11.04 -7.55 8.26
CA MET A 179 -12.05 -8.59 7.95
C MET A 179 -11.44 -9.98 7.96
N ILE A 180 -10.27 -10.17 7.36
CA ILE A 180 -9.53 -11.44 7.36
C ILE A 180 -9.18 -11.84 8.79
N LYS A 181 -8.66 -10.91 9.59
CA LYS A 181 -8.24 -11.12 10.97
C LYS A 181 -9.40 -11.53 11.85
N GLU A 182 -10.55 -10.87 11.73
CA GLU A 182 -11.77 -11.20 12.48
C GLU A 182 -12.22 -12.64 12.21
N ASP A 183 -12.20 -13.07 10.95
CA ASP A 183 -12.57 -14.43 10.57
C ASP A 183 -11.57 -15.48 11.07
N PHE A 184 -10.29 -15.17 11.19
CA PHE A 184 -9.31 -16.09 11.78
C PHE A 184 -9.42 -16.24 13.30
N ILE A 185 -9.96 -15.22 13.99
CA ILE A 185 -10.09 -15.21 15.45
C ILE A 185 -11.45 -15.83 15.89
N SER A 186 -12.47 -15.74 15.04
CA SER A 186 -13.80 -16.36 15.25
C SER A 186 -13.76 -17.87 14.99
#